data_ca0c3580bfdc9015682f9eaa5d67bb3a
#
_entry.id   ca0c3580bfdc9015682f9eaa5d67bb3a
#
_cell.length_a   1.000
_cell.length_b   1.000
_cell.length_c   1.000
_cell.angle_alpha   90.00
_cell.angle_beta   90.00
_cell.angle_gamma   90.00
#
_symmetry.space_group_name_H-M   'P 1'
#
loop_
_entity.id
_entity.type
_entity.pdbx_description
1 polymer ?
#
loop_
_entity_poly.entity_id
_entity_poly.type
_entity_poly.pdbx_seq_one_letter_code
_entity_poly.pdbx_strand_id
1 'polypeptide(L)'
;MAKGTLNKVLLIGRLGQDPEIRHTKNGQAVASFSVATNESWRDKEGNQQERTDWHNCVAFGPTADKYIEPYVKKGTLVSIEGTLQTRSWDDKGGNKRYTTEVVANPFGGVQILGGGGDGPAKDPMNQEPAVSEEDTSQVQEDDLPF
;
A
#
# COMPACT_ATOMS: atom_id res chain seq x y z
N MET A 1 -28.20 1.68 -0.89
CA MET A 1 -28.36 0.53 -0.05
C MET A 1 -28.02 -0.74 -0.80
N ALA A 2 -27.31 -1.59 -0.15
CA ALA A 2 -26.87 -2.82 -0.78
C ALA A 2 -28.07 -3.74 -0.95
N LYS A 3 -28.07 -4.49 -2.03
CA LYS A 3 -29.15 -5.40 -2.31
C LYS A 3 -28.63 -6.82 -2.19
N GLY A 4 -28.16 -7.17 -1.01
CA GLY A 4 -27.65 -8.50 -0.79
C GLY A 4 -26.24 -8.71 -1.33
N THR A 5 -25.49 -7.62 -1.55
CA THR A 5 -24.13 -7.74 -2.06
C THR A 5 -23.20 -6.95 -1.18
N LEU A 6 -21.92 -7.25 -1.30
CA LEU A 6 -20.90 -6.57 -0.53
C LEU A 6 -19.72 -6.27 -1.44
N ASN A 7 -19.20 -5.06 -1.32
CA ASN A 7 -18.02 -4.66 -2.08
C ASN A 7 -17.08 -3.97 -1.11
N LYS A 8 -16.04 -4.66 -0.69
CA LYS A 8 -15.12 -4.11 0.27
C LYS A 8 -13.74 -4.65 0.00
N VAL A 9 -12.76 -3.74 0.04
CA VAL A 9 -11.37 -4.09 -0.19
C VAL A 9 -10.56 -3.56 0.97
N LEU A 10 -9.66 -4.34 1.48
CA LEU A 10 -8.74 -3.92 2.52
C LEU A 10 -7.35 -4.34 2.09
N LEU A 11 -6.45 -3.37 1.98
CA LEU A 11 -5.08 -3.64 1.55
C LEU A 11 -4.12 -3.00 2.52
N ILE A 12 -3.01 -3.65 2.75
CA ILE A 12 -1.91 -3.06 3.48
C ILE A 12 -0.67 -3.29 2.65
N GLY A 13 0.00 -2.22 2.29
CA GLY A 13 1.18 -2.34 1.45
C GLY A 13 1.89 -1.02 1.32
N ARG A 14 2.90 -0.98 0.46
CA ARG A 14 3.70 0.22 0.28
C ARG A 14 3.49 0.80 -1.09
N LEU A 15 3.58 2.13 -1.15
CA LEU A 15 3.44 2.80 -2.42
C LEU A 15 4.69 2.60 -3.27
N GLY A 16 4.48 2.39 -4.55
CA GLY A 16 5.59 2.23 -5.47
C GLY A 16 6.13 3.53 -6.01
N GLN A 17 5.33 4.58 -5.94
CA GLN A 17 5.73 5.89 -6.42
C GLN A 17 4.98 6.90 -5.60
N ASP A 18 5.40 8.17 -5.71
CA ASP A 18 4.66 9.24 -5.04
C ASP A 18 3.27 9.32 -5.64
N PRO A 19 2.26 9.64 -4.85
CA PRO A 19 0.91 9.76 -5.37
C PRO A 19 0.81 10.92 -6.34
N GLU A 20 -0.06 10.77 -7.31
CA GLU A 20 -0.31 11.82 -8.28
C GLU A 20 -1.57 12.55 -7.85
N ILE A 21 -1.47 13.86 -7.66
CA ILE A 21 -2.61 14.65 -7.18
C ILE A 21 -3.10 15.50 -8.34
N ARG A 22 -4.40 15.40 -8.59
CA ARG A 22 -5.04 16.21 -9.64
C ARG A 22 -6.30 16.80 -9.07
N HIS A 23 -6.88 17.72 -9.81
CA HIS A 23 -8.12 18.35 -9.39
C HIS A 23 -9.13 18.28 -10.52
N THR A 24 -10.38 17.99 -10.18
CA THR A 24 -11.43 17.93 -11.16
C THR A 24 -11.86 19.35 -11.51
N LYS A 25 -12.73 19.46 -12.48
CA LYS A 25 -13.23 20.77 -12.88
C LYS A 25 -13.93 21.47 -11.74
N ASN A 26 -14.49 20.71 -10.83
CA ASN A 26 -15.15 21.31 -9.68
C ASN A 26 -14.20 21.63 -8.55
N GLY A 27 -12.93 21.40 -8.75
CA GLY A 27 -11.96 21.71 -7.69
C GLY A 27 -11.75 20.60 -6.70
N GLN A 28 -12.32 19.43 -6.92
CA GLN A 28 -12.15 18.34 -5.99
C GLN A 28 -10.80 17.68 -6.23
N ALA A 29 -10.05 17.46 -5.16
CA ALA A 29 -8.76 16.82 -5.28
C ALA A 29 -8.92 15.32 -5.50
N VAL A 30 -8.04 14.75 -6.30
CA VAL A 30 -8.05 13.32 -6.58
C VAL A 30 -6.62 12.83 -6.48
N ALA A 31 -6.38 11.84 -5.66
CA ALA A 31 -5.06 11.24 -5.52
C ALA A 31 -5.09 9.85 -6.13
N SER A 32 -4.14 9.58 -7.00
CA SER A 32 -3.99 8.27 -7.63
C SER A 32 -2.66 7.69 -7.22
N PHE A 33 -2.65 6.47 -6.79
CA PHE A 33 -1.41 5.84 -6.35
C PHE A 33 -1.54 4.33 -6.46
N SER A 34 -0.39 3.65 -6.40
CA SER A 34 -0.34 2.20 -6.47
C SER A 34 0.22 1.65 -5.18
N VAL A 35 -0.36 0.58 -4.72
CA VAL A 35 0.06 -0.07 -3.49
C VAL A 35 0.46 -1.50 -3.84
N ALA A 36 1.61 -1.91 -3.37
CA ALA A 36 2.13 -3.23 -3.64
C ALA A 36 1.84 -4.18 -2.49
N THR A 37 1.35 -5.35 -2.83
CA THR A 37 1.24 -6.42 -1.85
C THR A 37 2.08 -7.59 -2.35
N ASN A 38 2.73 -8.26 -1.42
CA ASN A 38 3.67 -9.31 -1.76
C ASN A 38 3.24 -10.62 -1.16
N GLU A 39 3.47 -11.68 -1.90
CA GLU A 39 3.22 -13.02 -1.41
C GLU A 39 4.45 -13.84 -1.66
N SER A 40 4.74 -14.76 -0.78
CA SER A 40 5.81 -15.69 -1.03
C SER A 40 5.35 -17.06 -0.59
N TRP A 41 5.78 -18.08 -1.33
CA TRP A 41 5.41 -19.45 -1.01
C TRP A 41 6.47 -20.37 -1.57
N ARG A 42 6.37 -21.65 -1.23
CA ARG A 42 7.26 -22.63 -1.78
C ARG A 42 6.47 -23.50 -2.73
N ASP A 43 7.05 -23.79 -3.88
CA ASP A 43 6.37 -24.61 -4.85
C ASP A 43 6.58 -26.07 -4.49
N LYS A 44 6.10 -26.95 -5.36
CA LYS A 44 6.16 -28.36 -5.08
C LYS A 44 7.58 -28.87 -5.02
N GLU A 45 8.48 -28.19 -5.66
CA GLU A 45 9.86 -28.61 -5.68
C GLU A 45 10.68 -28.00 -4.57
N GLY A 46 10.04 -27.25 -3.69
CA GLY A 46 10.74 -26.62 -2.59
C GLY A 46 11.36 -25.30 -2.90
N ASN A 47 11.14 -24.77 -4.09
CA ASN A 47 11.72 -23.48 -4.45
C ASN A 47 10.91 -22.34 -3.91
N GLN A 48 11.58 -21.31 -3.48
CA GLN A 48 10.90 -20.12 -2.96
C GLN A 48 10.38 -19.31 -4.12
N GLN A 49 9.11 -18.95 -4.07
CA GLN A 49 8.49 -18.15 -5.10
C GLN A 49 7.96 -16.86 -4.48
N GLU A 50 7.96 -15.80 -5.27
CA GLU A 50 7.46 -14.53 -4.80
C GLU A 50 6.61 -13.91 -5.87
N ARG A 51 5.65 -13.11 -5.44
CA ARG A 51 4.79 -12.41 -6.39
C ARG A 51 4.40 -11.08 -5.78
N THR A 52 4.43 -10.06 -6.60
CA THR A 52 4.03 -8.72 -6.18
C THR A 52 2.88 -8.29 -7.05
N ASP A 53 1.79 -7.89 -6.42
CA ASP A 53 0.66 -7.34 -7.14
C ASP A 53 0.58 -5.85 -6.86
N TRP A 54 0.32 -5.08 -7.90
CA TRP A 54 0.18 -3.63 -7.78
C TRP A 54 -1.27 -3.27 -7.90
N HIS A 55 -1.79 -2.61 -6.89
CA HIS A 55 -3.20 -2.26 -6.85
C HIS A 55 -3.34 -0.77 -7.07
N ASN A 56 -4.18 -0.40 -8.03
CA ASN A 56 -4.42 0.99 -8.32
C ASN A 56 -5.47 1.52 -7.35
N CYS A 57 -5.13 2.60 -6.67
CA CYS A 57 -6.01 3.16 -5.65
C CYS A 57 -6.26 4.62 -5.94
N VAL A 58 -7.44 5.09 -5.55
CA VAL A 58 -7.84 6.46 -5.77
C VAL A 58 -8.51 6.98 -4.50
N ALA A 59 -8.20 8.21 -4.15
CA ALA A 59 -8.85 8.87 -3.02
C ALA A 59 -9.30 10.24 -3.48
N PHE A 60 -10.40 10.71 -2.91
CA PHE A 60 -10.99 11.97 -3.31
C PHE A 60 -11.10 12.94 -2.14
N GLY A 61 -11.13 14.23 -2.46
CA GLY A 61 -11.43 15.27 -1.49
C GLY A 61 -10.34 15.49 -0.48
N PRO A 62 -10.69 15.81 0.75
CA PRO A 62 -9.68 16.12 1.76
C PRO A 62 -8.70 14.99 2.02
N THR A 63 -9.13 13.75 1.85
CA THR A 63 -8.19 12.64 1.98
C THR A 63 -7.06 12.81 0.99
N ALA A 64 -7.36 13.26 -0.21
CA ALA A 64 -6.35 13.40 -1.23
C ALA A 64 -5.41 14.56 -0.96
N ASP A 65 -5.95 15.74 -0.72
CA ASP A 65 -5.09 16.92 -0.67
C ASP A 65 -4.62 17.27 0.73
N LYS A 66 -5.30 16.82 1.76
CA LYS A 66 -4.88 17.19 3.11
C LYS A 66 -4.21 16.06 3.85
N TYR A 67 -4.35 14.86 3.39
CA TYR A 67 -3.72 13.73 4.06
C TYR A 67 -2.70 13.04 3.16
N ILE A 68 -3.09 12.70 1.94
CA ILE A 68 -2.19 11.96 1.06
C ILE A 68 -1.10 12.86 0.52
N GLU A 69 -1.48 14.00 -0.01
CA GLU A 69 -0.49 14.87 -0.64
C GLU A 69 0.64 15.24 0.30
N PRO A 70 0.39 15.70 1.52
CA PRO A 70 1.50 16.13 2.37
C PRO A 70 2.22 15.00 3.07
N TYR A 71 1.60 13.85 3.27
CA TYR A 71 2.19 12.85 4.14
C TYR A 71 2.50 11.52 3.50
N VAL A 72 1.90 11.19 2.38
CA VAL A 72 2.08 9.88 1.79
C VAL A 72 3.04 9.98 0.62
N LYS A 73 4.12 9.21 0.67
CA LYS A 73 5.15 9.27 -0.34
C LYS A 73 5.50 7.88 -0.80
N LYS A 74 6.35 7.79 -1.79
CA LYS A 74 6.86 6.52 -2.25
C LYS A 74 7.41 5.75 -1.06
N GLY A 75 7.07 4.50 -0.95
CA GLY A 75 7.57 3.64 0.12
C GLY A 75 6.79 3.68 1.40
N THR A 76 5.84 4.58 1.54
CA THR A 76 5.04 4.65 2.77
C THR A 76 4.18 3.41 2.90
N LEU A 77 4.13 2.85 4.08
CA LEU A 77 3.26 1.73 4.36
C LEU A 77 1.89 2.25 4.75
N VAL A 78 0.88 1.84 4.03
CA VAL A 78 -0.47 2.36 4.26
C VAL A 78 -1.48 1.24 4.33
N SER A 79 -2.59 1.54 4.96
CA SER A 79 -3.76 0.68 4.97
C SER A 79 -4.82 1.37 4.14
N ILE A 80 -5.39 0.66 3.19
CA ILE A 80 -6.41 1.21 2.31
C ILE A 80 -7.68 0.39 2.49
N GLU A 81 -8.75 1.06 2.81
CA GLU A 81 -10.04 0.41 2.92
C GLU A 81 -11.01 1.12 2.00
N GLY A 82 -11.67 0.40 1.13
CA GLY A 82 -12.57 1.03 0.18
C GLY A 82 -13.35 0.02 -0.61
N THR A 83 -13.75 0.40 -1.80
CA THR A 83 -14.53 -0.46 -2.67
C THR A 83 -13.82 -0.60 -4.00
N LEU A 84 -14.11 -1.69 -4.67
CA LEU A 84 -13.55 -1.96 -5.99
C LEU A 84 -14.50 -1.39 -7.02
N GLN A 85 -13.98 -0.56 -7.90
CA GLN A 85 -14.82 0.07 -8.92
C GLN A 85 -14.15 -0.05 -10.27
N THR A 86 -14.96 -0.30 -11.29
CA THR A 86 -14.47 -0.39 -12.65
C THR A 86 -15.09 0.73 -13.45
N ARG A 87 -14.27 1.48 -14.15
CA ARG A 87 -14.76 2.53 -15.03
C ARG A 87 -14.29 2.27 -16.43
N SER A 88 -15.01 2.81 -17.39
CA SER A 88 -14.62 2.65 -18.77
C SER A 88 -14.16 3.99 -19.32
N TRP A 89 -13.28 3.94 -20.29
CA TRP A 89 -12.77 5.15 -20.94
C TRP A 89 -12.32 4.79 -22.34
N ASP A 90 -12.23 5.79 -23.20
CA ASP A 90 -11.84 5.56 -24.58
C ASP A 90 -10.39 5.96 -24.73
N ASP A 91 -9.60 5.10 -25.38
CA ASP A 91 -8.20 5.43 -25.60
C ASP A 91 -8.08 6.26 -26.86
N LYS A 92 -6.87 6.56 -27.24
CA LYS A 92 -6.64 7.43 -28.38
C LYS A 92 -7.08 6.81 -29.68
N GLY A 93 -7.14 5.52 -29.75
CA GLY A 93 -7.58 4.84 -30.94
C GLY A 93 -9.08 4.63 -30.99
N GLY A 94 -9.81 5.16 -30.02
CA GLY A 94 -11.25 4.98 -30.00
C GLY A 94 -11.69 3.67 -29.42
N ASN A 95 -10.80 2.90 -28.85
CA ASN A 95 -11.15 1.62 -28.26
C ASN A 95 -11.60 1.81 -26.83
N LYS A 96 -12.64 1.08 -26.44
CA LYS A 96 -13.14 1.19 -25.08
C LYS A 96 -12.24 0.39 -24.16
N ARG A 97 -11.81 1.02 -23.08
CA ARG A 97 -10.95 0.38 -22.10
C ARG A 97 -11.63 0.42 -20.74
N TYR A 98 -11.22 -0.50 -19.89
CA TYR A 98 -11.76 -0.60 -18.55
C TYR A 98 -10.63 -0.56 -17.54
N THR A 99 -10.84 0.16 -16.46
CA THR A 99 -9.86 0.23 -15.39
C THR A 99 -10.56 -0.09 -14.10
N THR A 100 -9.99 -1.01 -13.34
CA THR A 100 -10.54 -1.38 -12.04
C THR A 100 -9.60 -0.84 -10.98
N GLU A 101 -10.15 -0.13 -10.03
CA GLU A 101 -9.33 0.49 -8.99
C GLU A 101 -10.05 0.41 -7.66
N VAL A 102 -9.30 0.60 -6.59
CA VAL A 102 -9.83 0.64 -5.25
C VAL A 102 -10.08 2.09 -4.91
N VAL A 103 -11.32 2.43 -4.62
CA VAL A 103 -11.68 3.78 -4.25
C VAL A 103 -11.74 3.83 -2.73
N ALA A 104 -10.84 4.60 -2.13
CA ALA A 104 -10.73 4.64 -0.67
C ALA A 104 -11.95 5.31 -0.07
N ASN A 105 -12.37 4.80 1.07
CA ASN A 105 -13.48 5.41 1.79
C ASN A 105 -13.10 6.82 2.19
N PRO A 106 -14.04 7.75 2.17
CA PRO A 106 -13.70 9.14 2.48
C PRO A 106 -13.29 9.37 3.92
N PHE A 107 -13.70 8.50 4.81
CA PHE A 107 -13.34 8.68 6.20
C PHE A 107 -12.57 7.46 6.67
N GLY A 108 -11.30 7.66 6.94
CA GLY A 108 -10.50 6.57 7.45
C GLY A 108 -10.10 5.54 6.43
N GLY A 109 -10.32 5.81 5.15
CA GLY A 109 -9.98 4.84 4.14
C GLY A 109 -8.49 4.74 3.85
N VAL A 110 -7.71 5.72 4.23
CA VAL A 110 -6.28 5.69 4.03
C VAL A 110 -5.63 6.01 5.36
N GLN A 111 -4.77 5.11 5.83
CA GLN A 111 -4.07 5.35 7.07
C GLN A 111 -2.61 5.00 6.91
N ILE A 112 -1.74 5.83 7.40
CA ILE A 112 -0.31 5.61 7.34
C ILE A 112 0.06 4.72 8.51
N LEU A 113 0.68 3.60 8.18
CA LEU A 113 1.10 2.66 9.20
C LEU A 113 2.59 2.74 9.47
N GLY A 114 3.38 3.22 8.48
CA GLY A 114 4.81 3.32 8.67
C GLY A 114 5.41 4.23 7.65
N GLY A 115 6.48 4.89 7.99
CA GLY A 115 7.12 5.79 7.10
C GLY A 115 7.83 5.05 6.03
N GLY A 116 7.83 5.57 4.89
CA GLY A 116 8.50 4.94 3.87
C GLY A 116 9.72 5.61 3.60
N GLY A 117 9.71 6.51 3.34
CA GLY A 117 10.77 7.15 3.11
C GLY A 117 11.73 6.80 2.20
N ASP A 118 12.69 7.48 2.22
CA ASP A 118 13.69 7.36 1.33
C ASP A 118 14.62 6.34 1.67
N GLY A 119 14.86 6.09 2.75
CA GLY A 119 15.87 5.19 3.09
C GLY A 119 15.45 3.81 2.91
N PRO A 120 16.35 2.94 3.10
CA PRO A 120 16.06 1.55 3.08
C PRO A 120 15.00 1.38 4.09
N ALA A 121 14.04 0.73 3.70
CA ALA A 121 12.91 0.53 4.51
C ALA A 121 13.32 -0.03 5.80
N LYS A 122 13.13 0.68 6.81
CA LYS A 122 13.42 0.18 8.06
C LYS A 122 12.17 -0.33 8.60
N ASP A 123 11.95 -1.54 8.36
CA ASP A 123 10.87 -2.20 8.97
C ASP A 123 11.12 -2.16 10.44
N PRO A 124 10.21 -1.73 11.22
CA PRO A 124 10.43 -1.70 12.65
C PRO A 124 10.83 -3.03 13.21
N MET A 125 10.39 -4.07 12.56
CA MET A 125 10.73 -5.36 13.04
C MET A 125 12.13 -5.74 12.73
N ASN A 126 12.72 -5.11 11.78
CA ASN A 126 14.07 -5.43 11.42
C ASN A 126 15.11 -4.57 12.04
N GLN A 127 14.73 -3.73 12.91
CA GLN A 127 15.70 -2.88 13.51
C GLN A 127 16.40 -3.50 14.65
N GLU A 128 15.75 -4.42 15.25
CA GLU A 128 16.34 -5.03 16.37
C GLU A 128 17.64 -5.69 16.18
N PRO A 129 17.82 -6.39 15.13
CA PRO A 129 19.03 -7.17 15.01
C PRO A 129 20.30 -6.38 15.14
N ALA A 130 20.23 -5.21 14.70
CA ALA A 130 21.44 -4.44 14.72
C ALA A 130 21.90 -4.16 16.10
N VAL A 131 20.98 -4.03 16.96
CA VAL A 131 21.33 -3.65 18.28
C VAL A 131 21.86 -4.76 19.08
N SER A 132 21.34 -5.88 18.82
CA SER A 132 21.64 -6.94 19.71
C SER A 132 22.83 -7.75 19.34
N GLU A 133 23.55 -7.33 18.38
CA GLU A 133 24.68 -8.09 18.05
C GLU A 133 25.61 -8.23 19.19
N GLU A 134 25.87 -7.17 19.82
CA GLU A 134 26.77 -7.22 20.93
C GLU A 134 26.17 -7.97 22.06
N ASP A 135 24.96 -7.69 22.29
CA ASP A 135 24.29 -8.38 23.36
C ASP A 135 24.30 -9.83 23.11
N THR A 136 24.12 -10.19 21.89
CA THR A 136 24.06 -11.57 21.57
C THR A 136 25.29 -12.29 21.96
N SER A 137 26.39 -11.70 21.69
CA SER A 137 27.61 -12.41 21.98
C SER A 137 27.79 -12.57 23.45
N GLN A 138 27.33 -11.67 24.22
CA GLN A 138 27.50 -11.83 25.61
C GLN A 138 26.47 -12.76 26.17
N VAL A 139 25.30 -12.58 25.73
CA VAL A 139 24.26 -13.39 26.27
C VAL A 139 24.46 -14.82 25.95
N GLN A 140 25.08 -15.06 24.84
CA GLN A 140 25.23 -16.38 24.45
C GLN A 140 25.81 -17.26 25.45
N GLU A 141 26.83 -16.83 26.03
CA GLU A 141 27.52 -17.66 26.88
C GLU A 141 26.74 -18.06 28.09
N ASP A 142 26.05 -17.12 28.60
CA ASP A 142 25.37 -17.41 29.81
C ASP A 142 24.00 -17.92 29.62
N ASP A 143 23.30 -17.35 28.69
CA ASP A 143 21.93 -17.65 28.61
C ASP A 143 21.56 -18.74 27.72
N LEU A 144 22.45 -19.28 27.07
CA LEU A 144 22.12 -20.34 26.20
C LEU A 144 22.29 -21.66 26.81
N PRO A 145 21.89 -21.88 27.91
CA PRO A 145 21.96 -23.16 28.48
C PRO A 145 20.89 -24.03 27.95
N PHE A 146 20.01 -23.51 27.25
CA PHE A 146 19.02 -24.38 26.69
C PHE A 146 19.39 -24.85 25.32
#